data_2968c71d3413a278acf8881c77acb45e
#
_entry.id   2968c71d3413a278acf8881c77acb45e
#
_cell.length_a   1.000
_cell.length_b   1.000
_cell.length_c   1.000
_cell.angle_alpha   90.00
_cell.angle_beta   90.00
_cell.angle_gamma   90.00
#
_symmetry.space_group_name_H-M   'P 1'
#
loop_
_entity.id
_entity.type
_entity.pdbx_description
1 polymer ?
#
loop_
_entity_poly.entity_id
_entity_poly.type
_entity_poly.pdbx_seq_one_letter_code
_entity_poly.pdbx_strand_id
1 'polypeptide(L)'
;MKFDTQVDSINTYNDNHQSVHKQSKRKYAQIICFILIVVMNLSAWIDLQGVFVELPIMISFIPEGWTIPSIVGLCLCAANIMPAIVTFLRWYQGKRFSEIPYIYIIIIIGIVSCCVLAFTWQETTYLFGRERSLWLLGSVFTLCMLDSTSSLVFFDYMKRFRIRYLTAVFLGEGLTGVIPTLLLLLQGSGGEAICIQSNNDTTLEPTFTQPRFSVTIYMLLITSIIVASLIAFILLRWTNIVALADAAEPTKLNGSTLKTALDGGENSPMVPIVELFKPSKPMKHIPTSTFIFLLSLNTYNSFVLY
;
A
#
# COMPACT_ATOMS: atom_id res chain seq x y z
N MET A 1 3.89 -33.43 -54.07
CA MET A 1 2.75 -33.77 -53.15
C MET A 1 3.11 -34.34 -51.78
N LYS A 2 4.18 -35.14 -51.58
CA LYS A 2 4.61 -35.60 -50.27
C LYS A 2 5.49 -34.61 -49.49
N PHE A 3 6.13 -33.66 -50.18
CA PHE A 3 7.06 -32.70 -49.55
C PHE A 3 6.30 -31.55 -48.87
N ASP A 4 5.18 -31.09 -49.46
CA ASP A 4 4.35 -30.02 -48.92
C ASP A 4 3.66 -30.39 -47.60
N THR A 5 3.21 -31.67 -47.50
CA THR A 5 2.56 -32.18 -46.27
C THR A 5 3.54 -32.28 -45.09
N GLN A 6 4.83 -32.46 -45.32
CA GLN A 6 5.84 -32.55 -44.27
C GLN A 6 6.27 -31.16 -43.80
N VAL A 7 6.30 -30.15 -44.67
CA VAL A 7 6.56 -28.74 -44.33
C VAL A 7 5.43 -28.20 -43.49
N ASP A 8 4.17 -28.45 -43.87
CA ASP A 8 2.99 -28.02 -43.13
C ASP A 8 2.91 -28.62 -41.72
N SER A 9 3.30 -29.89 -41.55
CA SER A 9 3.32 -30.53 -40.21
C SER A 9 4.43 -29.95 -39.32
N ILE A 10 5.59 -29.60 -39.86
CA ILE A 10 6.68 -28.95 -39.09
C ILE A 10 6.29 -27.51 -38.69
N ASN A 11 5.66 -26.76 -39.59
CA ASN A 11 5.18 -25.41 -39.29
C ASN A 11 4.09 -25.42 -38.21
N THR A 12 3.13 -26.34 -38.30
CA THR A 12 2.07 -26.51 -37.27
C THR A 12 2.65 -26.94 -35.91
N TYR A 13 3.69 -27.78 -35.90
CA TYR A 13 4.39 -28.18 -34.67
C TYR A 13 5.11 -26.98 -34.03
N ASN A 14 5.83 -26.17 -34.81
CA ASN A 14 6.54 -24.99 -34.34
C ASN A 14 5.57 -23.91 -33.82
N ASP A 15 4.45 -23.68 -34.50
CA ASP A 15 3.42 -22.74 -34.08
C ASP A 15 2.76 -23.18 -32.76
N ASN A 16 2.50 -24.48 -32.59
CA ASN A 16 1.99 -25.01 -31.33
C ASN A 16 3.00 -24.86 -30.20
N HIS A 17 4.28 -25.13 -30.42
CA HIS A 17 5.33 -24.91 -29.41
C HIS A 17 5.49 -23.43 -29.02
N GLN A 18 5.46 -22.53 -29.99
CA GLN A 18 5.51 -21.07 -29.73
C GLN A 18 4.28 -20.60 -28.97
N SER A 19 3.10 -21.07 -29.31
CA SER A 19 1.85 -20.72 -28.64
C SER A 19 1.83 -21.17 -27.18
N VAL A 20 2.26 -22.40 -26.87
CA VAL A 20 2.38 -22.95 -25.52
C VAL A 20 3.40 -22.15 -24.70
N HIS A 21 4.56 -21.82 -25.27
CA HIS A 21 5.58 -21.04 -24.58
C HIS A 21 5.11 -19.60 -24.28
N LYS A 22 4.40 -18.96 -25.22
CA LYS A 22 3.80 -17.63 -25.06
C LYS A 22 2.71 -17.63 -23.98
N GLN A 23 1.90 -18.68 -23.94
CA GLN A 23 0.85 -18.85 -22.93
C GLN A 23 1.45 -19.07 -21.52
N SER A 24 2.53 -19.84 -21.40
CA SER A 24 3.24 -20.02 -20.13
C SER A 24 3.82 -18.70 -19.62
N LYS A 25 4.55 -17.96 -20.45
CA LYS A 25 5.07 -16.63 -20.09
C LYS A 25 3.98 -15.67 -19.63
N ARG A 26 2.81 -15.68 -20.27
CA ARG A 26 1.67 -14.86 -19.90
C ARG A 26 1.13 -15.22 -18.50
N LYS A 27 1.02 -16.51 -18.17
CA LYS A 27 0.59 -16.95 -16.84
C LYS A 27 1.55 -16.48 -15.74
N TYR A 28 2.86 -16.64 -15.95
CA TYR A 28 3.88 -16.15 -14.99
C TYR A 28 3.79 -14.63 -14.81
N ALA A 29 3.65 -13.87 -15.90
CA ALA A 29 3.50 -12.44 -15.83
C ALA A 29 2.23 -12.01 -15.06
N GLN A 30 1.13 -12.77 -15.18
CA GLN A 30 -0.11 -12.51 -14.42
C GLN A 30 0.09 -12.72 -12.93
N ILE A 31 0.79 -13.78 -12.51
CA ILE A 31 1.09 -14.06 -11.11
C ILE A 31 2.02 -12.96 -10.55
N ILE A 32 3.08 -12.62 -11.27
CA ILE A 32 4.00 -11.57 -10.84
C ILE A 32 3.27 -10.22 -10.71
N CYS A 33 2.46 -9.86 -11.70
CA CYS A 33 1.66 -8.64 -11.65
C CYS A 33 0.70 -8.64 -10.43
N PHE A 34 0.06 -9.75 -10.12
CA PHE A 34 -0.81 -9.92 -8.96
C PHE A 34 -0.02 -9.70 -7.66
N ILE A 35 1.14 -10.34 -7.50
CA ILE A 35 2.01 -10.21 -6.32
C ILE A 35 2.49 -8.76 -6.17
N LEU A 36 2.92 -8.13 -7.25
CA LEU A 36 3.37 -6.73 -7.21
C LEU A 36 2.26 -5.77 -6.77
N ILE A 37 1.02 -6.01 -7.20
CA ILE A 37 -0.14 -5.22 -6.77
C ILE A 37 -0.42 -5.44 -5.27
N VAL A 38 -0.36 -6.68 -4.78
CA VAL A 38 -0.49 -6.99 -3.34
C VAL A 38 0.57 -6.24 -2.55
N VAL A 39 1.85 -6.36 -2.95
CA VAL A 39 2.97 -5.72 -2.24
C VAL A 39 2.86 -4.19 -2.29
N MET A 40 2.44 -3.61 -3.41
CA MET A 40 2.23 -2.17 -3.52
C MET A 40 1.15 -1.69 -2.52
N ASN A 41 0.04 -2.43 -2.38
CA ASN A 41 -1.05 -2.04 -1.49
C ASN A 41 -0.75 -2.28 0.00
N LEU A 42 0.30 -3.03 0.35
CA LEU A 42 0.76 -3.13 1.74
C LEU A 42 1.12 -1.77 2.33
N SER A 43 1.68 -0.84 1.54
CA SER A 43 2.05 0.49 2.02
C SER A 43 0.86 1.41 2.28
N ALA A 44 -0.38 0.95 2.10
CA ALA A 44 -1.54 1.81 2.32
C ALA A 44 -1.82 2.09 3.80
N TRP A 45 -1.57 1.12 4.69
CA TRP A 45 -1.94 1.21 6.11
C TRP A 45 -0.94 0.53 7.06
N ILE A 46 0.12 -0.12 6.54
CA ILE A 46 0.98 -0.99 7.35
C ILE A 46 1.77 -0.22 8.42
N ASP A 47 2.14 1.01 8.13
CA ASP A 47 2.88 1.90 9.02
C ASP A 47 2.05 2.29 10.24
N LEU A 48 0.84 2.79 10.05
CA LEU A 48 -0.05 3.16 11.13
C LEU A 48 -0.51 1.94 11.93
N GLN A 49 -0.86 0.83 11.26
CA GLN A 49 -1.18 -0.43 11.91
C GLN A 49 0.01 -0.96 12.72
N GLY A 50 1.23 -0.81 12.21
CA GLY A 50 2.45 -1.13 12.94
C GLY A 50 2.59 -0.32 14.22
N VAL A 51 2.33 0.99 14.17
CA VAL A 51 2.33 1.86 15.35
C VAL A 51 1.28 1.40 16.36
N PHE A 52 0.03 1.15 15.93
CA PHE A 52 -1.05 0.73 16.84
C PHE A 52 -0.73 -0.57 17.57
N VAL A 53 -0.18 -1.55 16.85
CA VAL A 53 0.17 -2.85 17.40
C VAL A 53 1.31 -2.75 18.42
N GLU A 54 2.29 -1.86 18.21
CA GLU A 54 3.44 -1.65 19.06
C GLU A 54 3.16 -0.67 20.23
N LEU A 55 2.05 0.05 20.17
CA LEU A 55 1.68 1.08 21.12
C LEU A 55 1.69 0.61 22.61
N PRO A 56 1.20 -0.59 22.96
CA PRO A 56 1.21 -1.07 24.35
C PRO A 56 2.62 -1.12 24.95
N ILE A 57 3.64 -1.44 24.14
CA ILE A 57 5.03 -1.42 24.59
C ILE A 57 5.52 0.02 24.75
N MET A 58 5.23 0.86 23.76
CA MET A 58 5.68 2.26 23.74
C MET A 58 5.11 3.07 24.90
N ILE A 59 3.85 2.85 25.30
CA ILE A 59 3.16 3.54 26.40
C ILE A 59 3.95 3.51 27.71
N SER A 60 4.66 2.43 27.98
CA SER A 60 5.45 2.27 29.21
C SER A 60 6.66 3.21 29.27
N PHE A 61 7.09 3.77 28.16
CA PHE A 61 8.31 4.58 28.06
C PHE A 61 8.03 6.05 27.73
N ILE A 62 6.79 6.40 27.41
CA ILE A 62 6.40 7.72 26.91
C ILE A 62 5.69 8.52 28.02
N PRO A 63 5.99 9.82 28.18
CA PRO A 63 5.43 10.65 29.25
C PRO A 63 3.90 10.82 29.17
N GLU A 64 3.31 10.74 27.99
CA GLU A 64 1.86 10.81 27.79
C GLU A 64 1.12 9.55 28.26
N GLY A 65 1.81 8.41 28.33
CA GLY A 65 1.25 7.15 28.82
C GLY A 65 -0.05 6.76 28.09
N TRP A 66 -1.05 6.33 28.84
CA TRP A 66 -2.34 5.85 28.33
C TRP A 66 -3.19 6.90 27.59
N THR A 67 -2.76 8.16 27.49
CA THR A 67 -3.45 9.16 26.70
C THR A 67 -3.10 9.11 25.20
N ILE A 68 -1.97 8.45 24.84
CA ILE A 68 -1.49 8.33 23.46
C ILE A 68 -2.52 7.74 22.52
N PRO A 69 -3.20 6.60 22.80
CA PRO A 69 -4.20 6.04 21.88
C PRO A 69 -5.28 7.05 21.51
N SER A 70 -5.75 7.84 22.47
CA SER A 70 -6.77 8.86 22.25
C SER A 70 -6.24 10.01 21.36
N ILE A 71 -4.97 10.39 21.55
CA ILE A 71 -4.33 11.42 20.72
C ILE A 71 -4.16 10.92 19.29
N VAL A 72 -3.71 9.67 19.11
CA VAL A 72 -3.59 9.05 17.79
C VAL A 72 -4.94 8.96 17.09
N GLY A 73 -6.00 8.57 17.80
CA GLY A 73 -7.37 8.59 17.28
C GLY A 73 -7.82 9.99 16.84
N LEU A 74 -7.50 11.03 17.61
CA LEU A 74 -7.78 12.41 17.22
C LEU A 74 -6.97 12.84 15.99
N CYS A 75 -5.69 12.47 15.90
CA CYS A 75 -4.85 12.70 14.73
C CYS A 75 -5.45 12.04 13.47
N LEU A 76 -5.94 10.81 13.60
CA LEU A 76 -6.58 10.10 12.49
C LEU A 76 -7.88 10.79 12.05
N CYS A 77 -8.71 11.23 12.99
CA CYS A 77 -9.90 12.01 12.67
C CYS A 77 -9.55 13.33 11.94
N ALA A 78 -8.53 14.05 12.42
CA ALA A 78 -8.07 15.28 11.76
C ALA A 78 -7.46 15.01 10.38
N ALA A 79 -6.75 13.88 10.20
CA ALA A 79 -6.14 13.49 8.95
C ALA A 79 -7.14 13.22 7.82
N ASN A 80 -8.40 12.87 8.16
CA ASN A 80 -9.47 12.66 7.17
C ASN A 80 -9.81 13.92 6.35
N ILE A 81 -9.26 15.08 6.69
CA ILE A 81 -9.36 16.29 5.84
C ILE A 81 -8.52 16.14 4.55
N MET A 82 -7.46 15.33 4.56
CA MET A 82 -6.55 15.17 3.41
C MET A 82 -7.22 14.57 2.16
N PRO A 83 -8.03 13.51 2.24
CA PRO A 83 -8.82 13.03 1.11
C PRO A 83 -9.71 14.11 0.50
N ALA A 84 -10.28 15.00 1.32
CA ALA A 84 -11.09 16.13 0.84
C ALA A 84 -10.22 17.12 0.06
N ILE A 85 -9.02 17.45 0.57
CA ILE A 85 -8.06 18.32 -0.11
C ILE A 85 -7.63 17.71 -1.45
N VAL A 86 -7.29 16.43 -1.49
CA VAL A 86 -6.89 15.74 -2.74
C VAL A 86 -8.04 15.72 -3.74
N THR A 87 -9.27 15.48 -3.29
CA THR A 87 -10.46 15.52 -4.14
C THR A 87 -10.68 16.92 -4.72
N PHE A 88 -10.51 17.97 -3.91
CA PHE A 88 -10.58 19.36 -4.35
C PHE A 88 -9.47 19.70 -5.36
N LEU A 89 -8.23 19.32 -5.09
CA LEU A 89 -7.12 19.47 -6.03
C LEU A 89 -7.40 18.78 -7.37
N ARG A 90 -7.97 17.59 -7.32
CA ARG A 90 -8.39 16.83 -8.51
C ARG A 90 -9.46 17.59 -9.30
N TRP A 91 -10.45 18.13 -8.63
CA TRP A 91 -11.49 18.94 -9.26
C TRP A 91 -10.90 20.21 -9.89
N TYR A 92 -9.99 20.90 -9.18
CA TYR A 92 -9.34 22.12 -9.67
C TYR A 92 -8.41 21.86 -10.86
N GLN A 93 -7.57 20.83 -10.82
CA GLN A 93 -6.62 20.48 -11.89
C GLN A 93 -7.30 19.78 -13.07
N GLY A 94 -8.46 19.19 -12.88
CA GLY A 94 -9.23 18.51 -13.91
C GLY A 94 -8.42 17.46 -14.68
N LYS A 95 -8.27 17.65 -16.00
CA LYS A 95 -7.57 16.71 -16.90
C LYS A 95 -6.04 16.65 -16.69
N ARG A 96 -5.45 17.59 -15.95
CA ARG A 96 -4.01 17.63 -15.68
C ARG A 96 -3.61 16.80 -14.45
N PHE A 97 -4.59 16.41 -13.64
CA PHE A 97 -4.32 15.59 -12.46
C PHE A 97 -3.79 14.22 -12.87
N SER A 98 -2.61 13.85 -12.32
CA SER A 98 -2.02 12.52 -12.47
C SER A 98 -1.78 11.94 -11.08
N GLU A 99 -2.23 10.73 -10.82
CA GLU A 99 -2.12 10.05 -9.53
C GLU A 99 -0.67 9.62 -9.23
N ILE A 100 0.13 9.41 -10.27
CA ILE A 100 1.45 8.80 -10.19
C ILE A 100 2.44 9.57 -9.28
N PRO A 101 2.62 10.90 -9.42
CA PRO A 101 3.53 11.63 -8.53
C PRO A 101 3.06 11.60 -7.08
N TYR A 102 1.74 11.57 -6.84
CA TYR A 102 1.20 11.50 -5.48
C TYR A 102 1.51 10.15 -4.83
N ILE A 103 1.47 9.03 -5.57
CA ILE A 103 1.87 7.72 -5.06
C ILE A 103 3.34 7.74 -4.60
N TYR A 104 4.25 8.29 -5.41
CA TYR A 104 5.65 8.40 -5.03
C TYR A 104 5.83 9.25 -3.77
N ILE A 105 5.16 10.41 -3.71
CA ILE A 105 5.24 11.33 -2.58
C ILE A 105 4.74 10.62 -1.30
N ILE A 106 3.60 9.97 -1.35
CA ILE A 106 3.01 9.25 -0.21
C ILE A 106 3.98 8.19 0.31
N ILE A 107 4.47 7.30 -0.55
CA ILE A 107 5.34 6.20 -0.12
C ILE A 107 6.69 6.72 0.39
N ILE A 108 7.29 7.73 -0.26
CA ILE A 108 8.58 8.30 0.16
C ILE A 108 8.46 9.00 1.52
N ILE A 109 7.41 9.83 1.71
CA ILE A 109 7.19 10.48 3.01
C ILE A 109 6.87 9.43 4.08
N GLY A 110 6.12 8.37 3.76
CA GLY A 110 5.87 7.24 4.66
C GLY A 110 7.17 6.57 5.12
N ILE A 111 8.09 6.27 4.20
CA ILE A 111 9.42 5.71 4.52
C ILE A 111 10.19 6.66 5.46
N VAL A 112 10.24 7.95 5.14
CA VAL A 112 10.96 8.94 5.95
C VAL A 112 10.33 9.05 7.34
N SER A 113 9.00 9.14 7.44
CA SER A 113 8.30 9.26 8.72
C SER A 113 8.48 8.02 9.59
N CYS A 114 8.42 6.81 9.02
CA CYS A 114 8.70 5.57 9.73
C CYS A 114 10.16 5.49 10.19
N CYS A 115 11.11 5.91 9.37
CA CYS A 115 12.52 5.98 9.77
C CYS A 115 12.72 6.95 10.93
N VAL A 116 12.16 8.17 10.85
CA VAL A 116 12.23 9.16 11.93
C VAL A 116 11.61 8.55 13.21
N LEU A 117 10.43 7.96 13.10
CA LEU A 117 9.76 7.32 14.22
C LEU A 117 10.63 6.21 14.86
N ALA A 118 11.26 5.35 14.04
CA ALA A 118 12.09 4.25 14.52
C ALA A 118 13.26 4.72 15.42
N PHE A 119 13.80 5.91 15.17
CA PHE A 119 14.94 6.43 15.93
C PHE A 119 14.55 7.44 17.02
N THR A 120 13.40 8.11 16.88
CA THR A 120 13.04 9.23 17.75
C THR A 120 11.82 8.97 18.63
N TRP A 121 11.30 7.75 18.67
CA TRP A 121 10.07 7.42 19.42
C TRP A 121 10.19 7.65 20.94
N GLN A 122 11.41 7.57 21.53
CA GLN A 122 11.67 7.84 22.94
C GLN A 122 12.04 9.30 23.22
N GLU A 123 12.33 10.09 22.18
CA GLU A 123 12.79 11.46 22.35
C GLU A 123 11.66 12.35 22.89
N THR A 124 11.93 12.97 24.02
CA THR A 124 10.99 13.91 24.66
C THR A 124 11.48 15.34 24.51
N THR A 125 10.56 16.26 24.37
CA THR A 125 10.83 17.70 24.28
C THR A 125 10.01 18.42 25.34
N TYR A 126 10.63 19.38 26.01
CA TYR A 126 9.98 20.19 27.03
C TYR A 126 9.12 21.28 26.36
N LEU A 127 7.80 21.15 26.45
CA LEU A 127 6.88 22.12 25.82
C LEU A 127 5.74 22.48 26.81
N PHE A 128 5.47 23.78 26.97
CA PHE A 128 4.42 24.30 27.88
C PHE A 128 4.53 23.77 29.32
N GLY A 129 5.77 23.62 29.84
CA GLY A 129 5.98 23.18 31.22
C GLY A 129 5.79 21.67 31.46
N ARG A 130 5.68 20.87 30.42
CA ARG A 130 5.58 19.40 30.46
C ARG A 130 6.47 18.75 29.41
N GLU A 131 6.97 17.56 29.70
CA GLU A 131 7.61 16.70 28.71
C GLU A 131 6.56 16.15 27.74
N ARG A 132 6.89 16.16 26.46
CA ARG A 132 6.03 15.71 25.38
C ARG A 132 6.85 14.97 24.31
N SER A 133 6.30 13.91 23.78
CA SER A 133 6.90 13.11 22.69
C SER A 133 6.54 13.71 21.33
N LEU A 134 7.01 14.93 21.06
CA LEU A 134 6.63 15.68 19.84
C LEU A 134 7.04 14.97 18.56
N TRP A 135 8.20 14.31 18.54
CA TRP A 135 8.69 13.57 17.37
C TRP A 135 7.79 12.40 17.03
N LEU A 136 7.37 11.65 18.04
CA LEU A 136 6.41 10.56 17.89
C LEU A 136 5.07 11.08 17.39
N LEU A 137 4.50 12.07 18.05
CA LEU A 137 3.19 12.61 17.68
C LEU A 137 3.20 13.23 16.28
N GLY A 138 4.27 13.95 15.91
CA GLY A 138 4.45 14.53 14.59
C GLY A 138 4.56 13.48 13.48
N SER A 139 5.36 12.42 13.73
CA SER A 139 5.49 11.31 12.79
C SER A 139 4.16 10.57 12.61
N VAL A 140 3.50 10.23 13.71
CA VAL A 140 2.19 9.56 13.68
C VAL A 140 1.13 10.41 12.97
N PHE A 141 1.08 11.71 13.23
CA PHE A 141 0.16 12.61 12.52
C PHE A 141 0.44 12.62 11.00
N THR A 142 1.72 12.64 10.61
CA THR A 142 2.11 12.57 9.19
C THR A 142 1.66 11.24 8.58
N LEU A 143 1.88 10.11 9.26
CA LEU A 143 1.43 8.80 8.81
C LEU A 143 -0.10 8.75 8.66
N CYS A 144 -0.87 9.25 9.63
CA CYS A 144 -2.32 9.34 9.54
C CYS A 144 -2.78 10.10 8.28
N MET A 145 -2.11 11.23 7.95
CA MET A 145 -2.41 12.01 6.74
C MET A 145 -2.13 11.23 5.46
N LEU A 146 -1.03 10.47 5.42
CA LEU A 146 -0.65 9.67 4.27
C LEU A 146 -1.61 8.51 4.06
N ASP A 147 -1.93 7.77 5.12
CA ASP A 147 -2.83 6.61 5.09
C ASP A 147 -4.23 6.98 4.64
N SER A 148 -4.77 8.08 5.19
CA SER A 148 -6.08 8.59 4.76
C SER A 148 -6.13 8.92 3.27
N THR A 149 -4.99 9.33 2.69
CA THR A 149 -4.88 9.74 1.30
C THR A 149 -4.54 8.57 0.38
N SER A 150 -3.72 7.62 0.86
CA SER A 150 -3.17 6.51 0.08
C SER A 150 -4.26 5.65 -0.56
N SER A 151 -5.28 5.27 0.22
CA SER A 151 -6.39 4.45 -0.27
C SER A 151 -7.08 5.10 -1.47
N LEU A 152 -7.35 6.42 -1.41
CA LEU A 152 -7.98 7.15 -2.51
C LEU A 152 -7.11 7.14 -3.77
N VAL A 153 -5.82 7.44 -3.62
CA VAL A 153 -4.88 7.58 -4.75
C VAL A 153 -4.53 6.23 -5.35
N PHE A 154 -4.36 5.19 -4.51
CA PHE A 154 -4.06 3.83 -4.97
C PHE A 154 -5.24 3.21 -5.70
N PHE A 155 -6.48 3.36 -5.20
CA PHE A 155 -7.66 2.90 -5.91
C PHE A 155 -7.83 3.59 -7.27
N ASP A 156 -7.50 4.88 -7.38
CA ASP A 156 -7.56 5.57 -8.65
C ASP A 156 -6.54 5.03 -9.66
N TYR A 157 -5.34 4.71 -9.22
CA TYR A 157 -4.34 4.04 -10.05
C TYR A 157 -4.82 2.64 -10.48
N MET A 158 -5.46 1.88 -9.58
CA MET A 158 -5.96 0.53 -9.84
C MET A 158 -7.13 0.48 -10.83
N LYS A 159 -7.87 1.57 -11.05
CA LYS A 159 -8.93 1.65 -12.08
C LYS A 159 -8.42 1.37 -13.51
N ARG A 160 -7.11 1.42 -13.73
CA ARG A 160 -6.48 1.11 -15.02
C ARG A 160 -6.29 -0.39 -15.24
N PHE A 161 -6.47 -1.19 -14.19
CA PHE A 161 -6.29 -2.64 -14.22
C PHE A 161 -7.63 -3.35 -14.36
N ARG A 162 -7.61 -4.55 -14.94
CA ARG A 162 -8.79 -5.40 -15.05
C ARG A 162 -9.33 -5.77 -13.67
N ILE A 163 -10.64 -5.91 -13.55
CA ILE A 163 -11.36 -6.15 -12.30
C ILE A 163 -10.83 -7.35 -11.48
N ARG A 164 -10.25 -8.36 -12.13
CA ARG A 164 -9.62 -9.51 -11.45
C ARG A 164 -8.46 -9.12 -10.53
N TYR A 165 -7.78 -7.98 -10.78
CA TYR A 165 -6.71 -7.49 -9.92
C TYR A 165 -7.21 -6.71 -8.70
N LEU A 166 -8.50 -6.42 -8.63
CA LEU A 166 -9.12 -5.81 -7.45
C LEU A 166 -8.99 -6.71 -6.21
N THR A 167 -9.05 -8.05 -6.41
CA THR A 167 -8.80 -9.01 -5.33
C THR A 167 -7.39 -8.88 -4.76
N ALA A 168 -6.39 -8.55 -5.59
CA ALA A 168 -5.03 -8.32 -5.12
C ALA A 168 -4.92 -7.06 -4.26
N VAL A 169 -5.69 -6.01 -4.58
CA VAL A 169 -5.76 -4.78 -3.77
C VAL A 169 -6.30 -5.09 -2.37
N PHE A 170 -7.47 -5.73 -2.29
CA PHE A 170 -8.07 -6.09 -1.00
C PHE A 170 -7.21 -7.07 -0.20
N LEU A 171 -6.53 -8.01 -0.87
CA LEU A 171 -5.59 -8.90 -0.20
C LEU A 171 -4.41 -8.11 0.40
N GLY A 172 -3.85 -7.15 -0.36
CA GLY A 172 -2.78 -6.28 0.12
C GLY A 172 -3.22 -5.47 1.34
N GLU A 173 -4.38 -4.80 1.27
CA GLU A 173 -4.94 -4.04 2.38
C GLU A 173 -5.23 -4.94 3.61
N GLY A 174 -5.79 -6.13 3.41
CA GLY A 174 -6.04 -7.06 4.52
C GLY A 174 -4.75 -7.53 5.21
N LEU A 175 -3.66 -7.69 4.47
CA LEU A 175 -2.36 -8.08 5.03
C LEU A 175 -1.70 -6.98 5.86
N THR A 176 -2.11 -5.72 5.72
CA THR A 176 -1.55 -4.61 6.50
C THR A 176 -1.79 -4.75 8.02
N GLY A 177 -2.87 -5.41 8.42
CA GLY A 177 -3.12 -5.72 9.83
C GLY A 177 -2.45 -7.03 10.28
N VAL A 178 -2.40 -8.03 9.39
CA VAL A 178 -1.86 -9.36 9.73
C VAL A 178 -0.36 -9.33 9.93
N ILE A 179 0.38 -8.66 9.04
CA ILE A 179 1.86 -8.64 9.08
C ILE A 179 2.39 -7.97 10.37
N PRO A 180 1.95 -6.77 10.76
CA PRO A 180 2.36 -6.15 12.03
C PRO A 180 2.05 -7.02 13.24
N THR A 181 0.87 -7.64 13.28
CA THR A 181 0.48 -8.55 14.38
C THR A 181 1.38 -9.78 14.45
N LEU A 182 1.74 -10.38 13.31
CA LEU A 182 2.69 -11.49 13.28
C LEU A 182 4.09 -11.06 13.75
N LEU A 183 4.55 -9.87 13.38
CA LEU A 183 5.82 -9.32 13.86
C LEU A 183 5.79 -9.11 15.37
N LEU A 184 4.69 -8.62 15.94
CA LEU A 184 4.52 -8.49 17.39
C LEU A 184 4.58 -9.86 18.10
N LEU A 185 3.92 -10.87 17.54
CA LEU A 185 3.99 -12.23 18.09
C LEU A 185 5.42 -12.80 18.04
N LEU A 186 6.16 -12.55 16.98
CA LEU A 186 7.58 -12.93 16.86
C LEU A 186 8.46 -12.16 17.86
N GLN A 187 8.13 -10.91 18.15
CA GLN A 187 8.78 -10.11 19.18
C GLN A 187 8.56 -10.68 20.57
N GLY A 188 7.50 -11.46 20.76
CA GLY A 188 7.19 -12.09 22.05
C GLY A 188 6.62 -11.10 23.06
N SER A 189 6.11 -9.97 22.57
CA SER A 189 5.35 -8.99 23.35
C SER A 189 3.97 -9.55 23.68
N GLY A 190 3.56 -9.51 24.91
CA GLY A 190 2.28 -10.06 25.38
C GLY A 190 2.41 -11.38 26.15
N GLY A 191 3.60 -11.73 26.62
CA GLY A 191 3.79 -12.81 27.60
C GLY A 191 2.99 -12.55 28.89
N GLU A 192 2.64 -13.62 29.59
CA GLU A 192 1.96 -13.52 30.88
C GLU A 192 2.76 -12.63 31.84
N ALA A 193 2.06 -11.74 32.54
CA ALA A 193 2.67 -10.94 33.61
C ALA A 193 3.16 -11.87 34.73
N ILE A 194 4.46 -11.90 34.95
CA ILE A 194 5.06 -12.63 36.06
C ILE A 194 5.04 -11.70 37.28
N CYS A 195 4.33 -12.09 38.34
CA CYS A 195 4.36 -11.34 39.58
C CYS A 195 5.69 -11.61 40.29
N ILE A 196 6.56 -10.61 40.36
CA ILE A 196 7.82 -10.67 41.12
C ILE A 196 7.64 -9.89 42.40
N GLN A 197 8.10 -10.48 43.50
CA GLN A 197 8.09 -9.83 44.83
C GLN A 197 9.13 -8.70 44.79
N SER A 198 8.71 -7.47 45.04
CA SER A 198 9.60 -6.32 45.16
C SER A 198 10.50 -6.50 46.37
N ASN A 199 11.79 -6.20 46.20
CA ASN A 199 12.80 -6.45 47.26
C ASN A 199 12.59 -5.67 48.58
N ASN A 200 11.67 -4.71 48.61
CA ASN A 200 11.47 -3.83 49.76
C ASN A 200 10.05 -3.79 50.33
N ASP A 201 9.07 -4.39 49.69
CA ASP A 201 7.68 -4.40 50.19
C ASP A 201 6.98 -5.71 49.84
N THR A 202 5.96 -6.07 50.61
CA THR A 202 5.07 -7.21 50.38
C THR A 202 4.15 -7.03 49.14
N THR A 203 4.42 -6.07 48.30
CA THR A 203 3.64 -5.78 47.08
C THR A 203 4.18 -6.58 45.91
N LEU A 204 3.29 -7.34 45.24
CA LEU A 204 3.57 -8.05 44.00
C LEU A 204 3.48 -7.05 42.83
N GLU A 205 4.59 -6.83 42.16
CA GLU A 205 4.60 -6.01 40.93
C GLU A 205 4.53 -6.91 39.70
N PRO A 206 3.61 -6.64 38.77
CA PRO A 206 3.56 -7.37 37.50
C PRO A 206 4.75 -6.97 36.63
N THR A 207 5.63 -7.90 36.37
CA THR A 207 6.76 -7.71 35.43
C THR A 207 6.44 -8.44 34.14
N PHE A 208 6.48 -7.74 33.02
CA PHE A 208 6.28 -8.33 31.70
C PHE A 208 7.59 -8.86 31.14
N THR A 209 7.50 -9.97 30.41
CA THR A 209 8.66 -10.54 29.71
C THR A 209 9.23 -9.51 28.74
N GLN A 210 10.55 -9.29 28.76
CA GLN A 210 11.19 -8.36 27.85
C GLN A 210 11.03 -8.83 26.40
N PRO A 211 10.71 -7.92 25.45
CA PRO A 211 10.58 -8.26 24.04
C PRO A 211 11.93 -8.72 23.48
N ARG A 212 11.90 -9.69 22.55
CA ARG A 212 13.10 -10.27 21.91
C ARG A 212 13.90 -9.27 21.09
N PHE A 213 13.24 -8.26 20.53
CA PHE A 213 13.86 -7.16 19.79
C PHE A 213 13.15 -5.85 20.10
N SER A 214 13.87 -4.74 19.91
CA SER A 214 13.40 -3.40 20.28
C SER A 214 12.33 -2.88 19.33
N VAL A 215 11.55 -1.88 19.81
CA VAL A 215 10.62 -1.09 19.00
C VAL A 215 11.27 -0.53 17.74
N THR A 216 12.53 -0.08 17.84
CA THR A 216 13.30 0.42 16.70
C THR A 216 13.45 -0.63 15.61
N ILE A 217 13.81 -1.88 15.96
CA ILE A 217 13.95 -2.98 14.98
C ILE A 217 12.58 -3.29 14.36
N TYR A 218 11.52 -3.31 15.17
CA TYR A 218 10.16 -3.52 14.68
C TYR A 218 9.77 -2.47 13.63
N MET A 219 9.96 -1.18 13.93
CA MET A 219 9.65 -0.09 13.00
C MET A 219 10.52 -0.12 11.74
N LEU A 220 11.79 -0.54 11.83
CA LEU A 220 12.64 -0.73 10.66
C LEU A 220 12.18 -1.89 9.78
N LEU A 221 11.63 -2.96 10.36
CA LEU A 221 11.02 -4.06 9.59
C LEU A 221 9.78 -3.55 8.83
N ILE A 222 8.90 -2.79 9.47
CA ILE A 222 7.76 -2.15 8.81
C ILE A 222 8.26 -1.23 7.66
N THR A 223 9.27 -0.40 7.93
CA THR A 223 9.87 0.48 6.91
C THR A 223 10.40 -0.31 5.72
N SER A 224 11.02 -1.48 5.93
CA SER A 224 11.53 -2.33 4.86
C SER A 224 10.41 -2.84 3.94
N ILE A 225 9.23 -3.11 4.49
CA ILE A 225 8.06 -3.51 3.71
C ILE A 225 7.54 -2.35 2.86
N ILE A 226 7.54 -1.11 3.39
CA ILE A 226 7.15 0.07 2.63
C ILE A 226 8.15 0.33 1.49
N VAL A 227 9.44 0.12 1.72
CA VAL A 227 10.47 0.18 0.65
C VAL A 227 10.19 -0.89 -0.42
N ALA A 228 9.85 -2.11 -0.03
CA ALA A 228 9.47 -3.16 -0.99
C ALA A 228 8.22 -2.76 -1.80
N SER A 229 7.26 -2.07 -1.19
CA SER A 229 6.08 -1.52 -1.89
C SER A 229 6.47 -0.45 -2.91
N LEU A 230 7.44 0.42 -2.60
CA LEU A 230 7.97 1.39 -3.55
C LEU A 230 8.60 0.69 -4.76
N ILE A 231 9.42 -0.35 -4.51
CA ILE A 231 10.04 -1.15 -5.57
C ILE A 231 8.97 -1.84 -6.42
N ALA A 232 7.93 -2.41 -5.80
CA ALA A 232 6.81 -3.03 -6.51
C ALA A 232 6.09 -2.02 -7.41
N PHE A 233 5.84 -0.80 -6.93
CA PHE A 233 5.25 0.27 -7.74
C PHE A 233 6.13 0.67 -8.92
N ILE A 234 7.44 0.82 -8.70
CA ILE A 234 8.41 1.11 -9.76
C ILE A 234 8.39 0.00 -10.83
N LEU A 235 8.42 -1.27 -10.39
CA LEU A 235 8.36 -2.42 -11.30
C LEU A 235 7.06 -2.46 -12.10
N LEU A 236 5.90 -2.23 -11.47
CA LEU A 236 4.61 -2.15 -12.17
C LEU A 236 4.59 -1.05 -13.23
N ARG A 237 5.29 0.05 -12.98
CA ARG A 237 5.28 1.19 -13.88
C ARG A 237 6.30 1.09 -15.02
N TRP A 238 7.53 0.64 -14.72
CA TRP A 238 8.66 0.70 -15.65
C TRP A 238 8.90 -0.60 -16.40
N THR A 239 8.25 -1.70 -16.00
CA THR A 239 8.42 -2.98 -16.69
C THR A 239 7.23 -3.30 -17.59
N ASN A 240 7.46 -4.10 -18.63
CA ASN A 240 6.42 -4.57 -19.54
C ASN A 240 5.52 -5.66 -18.92
N ILE A 241 5.63 -5.93 -17.62
CA ILE A 241 4.87 -6.98 -16.93
C ILE A 241 3.36 -6.75 -17.07
N VAL A 242 2.89 -5.51 -16.93
CA VAL A 242 1.47 -5.15 -17.05
C VAL A 242 0.94 -5.46 -18.45
N ALA A 243 1.71 -5.13 -19.50
CA ALA A 243 1.34 -5.43 -20.88
C ALA A 243 1.41 -6.94 -21.15
N LEU A 244 2.46 -7.64 -20.69
CA LEU A 244 2.63 -9.06 -20.88
C LEU A 244 1.56 -9.88 -20.13
N ALA A 245 1.14 -9.41 -18.95
CA ALA A 245 0.05 -10.00 -18.17
C ALA A 245 -1.34 -9.72 -18.76
N ASP A 246 -1.45 -8.83 -19.75
CA ASP A 246 -2.73 -8.30 -20.25
C ASP A 246 -3.60 -7.78 -19.08
N ALA A 247 -2.95 -7.06 -18.19
CA ALA A 247 -3.54 -6.60 -16.94
C ALA A 247 -4.28 -5.28 -17.08
N ALA A 248 -3.91 -4.44 -18.07
CA ALA A 248 -4.55 -3.17 -18.32
C ALA A 248 -5.98 -3.38 -18.86
N GLU A 249 -6.91 -2.51 -18.43
CA GLU A 249 -8.25 -2.46 -19.01
C GLU A 249 -8.14 -1.99 -20.46
N PRO A 250 -8.76 -2.69 -21.44
CA PRO A 250 -8.74 -2.24 -22.82
C PRO A 250 -9.44 -0.88 -22.88
N THR A 251 -8.68 0.16 -23.20
CA THR A 251 -9.25 1.47 -23.52
C THR A 251 -10.22 1.26 -24.68
N LYS A 252 -11.48 1.70 -24.53
CA LYS A 252 -12.45 1.67 -25.63
C LYS A 252 -11.86 2.50 -26.79
N LEU A 253 -11.14 1.84 -27.69
CA LEU A 253 -10.69 2.46 -28.92
C LEU A 253 -11.93 2.87 -29.71
N ASN A 254 -11.98 4.13 -30.16
CA ASN A 254 -12.95 4.56 -31.13
C ASN A 254 -12.82 3.66 -32.39
N GLY A 255 -13.94 3.22 -32.91
CA GLY A 255 -14.00 2.22 -34.01
C GLY A 255 -13.14 2.48 -35.25
N SER A 256 -12.59 3.70 -35.45
CA SER A 256 -11.62 4.05 -36.46
C SER A 256 -10.23 3.49 -36.23
N THR A 257 -9.78 3.47 -34.95
CA THR A 257 -8.44 2.97 -34.58
C THR A 257 -8.41 1.44 -34.57
N LEU A 258 -9.55 0.79 -34.30
CA LEU A 258 -9.68 -0.67 -34.34
C LEU A 258 -9.49 -1.21 -35.77
N LYS A 259 -10.02 -0.52 -36.81
CA LYS A 259 -9.84 -0.91 -38.20
C LYS A 259 -8.38 -0.82 -38.63
N THR A 260 -7.65 0.23 -38.22
CA THR A 260 -6.23 0.40 -38.55
C THR A 260 -5.33 -0.65 -37.87
N ALA A 261 -5.72 -1.11 -36.69
CA ALA A 261 -4.97 -2.15 -35.95
C ALA A 261 -5.24 -3.58 -36.48
N LEU A 262 -6.37 -3.79 -37.15
CA LEU A 262 -6.71 -5.09 -37.77
C LEU A 262 -6.14 -5.22 -39.20
N ASP A 263 -5.95 -4.09 -39.91
CA ASP A 263 -5.39 -4.07 -41.28
C ASP A 263 -3.85 -3.95 -41.33
N GLY A 264 -3.19 -3.66 -40.19
CA GLY A 264 -1.75 -3.56 -40.06
C GLY A 264 -1.11 -4.90 -39.72
N GLY A 265 -0.59 -5.60 -40.75
CA GLY A 265 0.24 -6.78 -40.56
C GLY A 265 1.51 -6.48 -39.76
N GLU A 266 2.03 -7.47 -39.14
CA GLU A 266 3.22 -7.85 -38.37
C GLU A 266 4.38 -6.86 -38.09
N ASN A 267 4.30 -5.58 -38.52
CA ASN A 267 5.36 -4.58 -38.36
C ASN A 267 4.90 -3.24 -37.74
N SER A 268 3.95 -3.28 -36.79
CA SER A 268 3.60 -2.06 -36.04
C SER A 268 4.66 -1.75 -34.98
N PRO A 269 5.23 -0.53 -34.95
CA PRO A 269 6.19 -0.13 -33.93
C PRO A 269 5.53 -0.23 -32.54
N MET A 270 6.25 -0.81 -31.57
CA MET A 270 5.85 -0.86 -30.17
C MET A 270 5.44 0.53 -29.70
N VAL A 271 4.15 0.73 -29.45
CA VAL A 271 3.64 1.97 -28.86
C VAL A 271 4.24 2.10 -27.47
N PRO A 272 4.97 3.18 -27.16
CA PRO A 272 5.57 3.33 -25.85
C PRO A 272 4.48 3.32 -24.77
N ILE A 273 4.72 2.57 -23.70
CA ILE A 273 3.78 2.33 -22.57
C ILE A 273 3.20 3.64 -22.01
N VAL A 274 3.91 4.74 -22.15
CA VAL A 274 3.47 6.09 -21.75
C VAL A 274 2.18 6.52 -22.45
N GLU A 275 1.90 6.07 -23.68
CA GLU A 275 0.65 6.40 -24.38
C GLU A 275 -0.53 5.49 -23.97
N LEU A 276 -0.28 4.28 -23.52
CA LEU A 276 -1.32 3.38 -22.99
C LEU A 276 -1.95 3.90 -21.68
N PHE A 277 -1.25 4.77 -20.97
CA PHE A 277 -1.68 5.36 -19.70
C PHE A 277 -2.27 6.78 -19.83
N LYS A 278 -2.73 7.16 -21.03
CA LYS A 278 -3.49 8.40 -21.18
C LYS A 278 -4.78 8.32 -20.35
N PRO A 279 -5.05 9.28 -19.43
CA PRO A 279 -6.19 9.20 -18.54
C PRO A 279 -7.49 9.10 -19.34
N SER A 280 -8.24 8.03 -19.10
CA SER A 280 -9.62 7.92 -19.55
C SER A 280 -10.42 9.09 -18.98
N LYS A 281 -11.45 9.55 -19.71
CA LYS A 281 -12.28 10.72 -19.43
C LYS A 281 -12.50 10.96 -17.93
N PRO A 282 -12.45 12.22 -17.45
CA PRO A 282 -12.73 12.54 -16.05
C PRO A 282 -14.09 11.96 -15.67
N MET A 283 -14.10 11.21 -14.57
CA MET A 283 -15.33 10.64 -14.01
C MET A 283 -16.24 11.82 -13.64
N LYS A 284 -17.36 11.96 -14.32
CA LYS A 284 -18.43 12.89 -13.95
C LYS A 284 -18.94 12.44 -12.58
N HIS A 285 -18.75 13.29 -11.58
CA HIS A 285 -19.33 13.20 -10.24
C HIS A 285 -19.21 11.81 -9.57
N ILE A 286 -18.25 11.68 -8.63
CA ILE A 286 -18.42 10.72 -7.54
C ILE A 286 -19.63 11.23 -6.76
N PRO A 287 -20.72 10.47 -6.62
CA PRO A 287 -21.84 10.93 -5.79
C PRO A 287 -21.31 11.16 -4.37
N THR A 288 -21.73 12.24 -3.76
CA THR A 288 -21.34 12.66 -2.39
C THR A 288 -21.56 11.52 -1.39
N SER A 289 -22.53 10.64 -1.66
CA SER A 289 -22.80 9.43 -0.89
C SER A 289 -21.64 8.43 -0.91
N THR A 290 -20.93 8.26 -2.03
CA THR A 290 -19.76 7.36 -2.13
C THR A 290 -18.57 7.94 -1.37
N PHE A 291 -18.42 9.27 -1.37
CA PHE A 291 -17.37 9.94 -0.60
C PHE A 291 -17.63 9.84 0.91
N ILE A 292 -18.87 10.05 1.36
CA ILE A 292 -19.28 9.87 2.76
C ILE A 292 -19.14 8.41 3.19
N PHE A 293 -19.48 7.46 2.31
CA PHE A 293 -19.33 6.03 2.58
C PHE A 293 -17.86 5.62 2.75
N LEU A 294 -16.95 6.12 1.90
CA LEU A 294 -15.51 5.88 2.03
C LEU A 294 -14.92 6.51 3.30
N LEU A 295 -15.36 7.72 3.66
CA LEU A 295 -15.01 8.37 4.93
C LEU A 295 -15.53 7.57 6.14
N SER A 296 -16.76 7.07 6.09
CA SER A 296 -17.34 6.28 7.17
C SER A 296 -16.69 4.91 7.33
N LEU A 297 -16.33 4.23 6.22
CA LEU A 297 -15.58 2.98 6.24
C LEU A 297 -14.19 3.17 6.85
N ASN A 298 -13.53 4.26 6.54
CA ASN A 298 -12.20 4.57 7.08
C ASN A 298 -12.25 4.83 8.59
N THR A 299 -13.25 5.57 9.06
CA THR A 299 -13.50 5.79 10.50
C THR A 299 -13.98 4.52 11.20
N TYR A 300 -14.82 3.72 10.58
CA TYR A 300 -15.35 2.48 11.17
C TYR A 300 -14.25 1.42 11.36
N ASN A 301 -13.38 1.23 10.38
CA ASN A 301 -12.22 0.33 10.51
C ASN A 301 -11.25 0.77 11.62
N SER A 302 -11.13 2.07 11.88
CA SER A 302 -10.30 2.59 12.96
C SER A 302 -10.92 2.41 14.34
N PHE A 303 -12.26 2.33 14.45
CA PHE A 303 -12.96 2.14 15.73
C PHE A 303 -13.21 0.67 16.10
N VAL A 304 -13.26 -0.25 15.13
CA VAL A 304 -13.53 -1.67 15.40
C VAL A 304 -12.29 -2.43 15.91
N LEU A 305 -11.12 -1.82 15.86
CA LEU A 305 -9.85 -2.40 16.35
C LEU A 305 -9.51 -2.01 17.81
N TYR A 306 -10.43 -1.37 18.54
CA TYR A 306 -10.36 -1.10 19.96
C TYR A 306 -11.55 -1.81 20.69
#